data_98a6ad94be593eec88a8ef11755f1897
#
_entry.id   98a6ad94be593eec88a8ef11755f1897
#
_cell.length_a   1.000
_cell.length_b   1.000
_cell.length_c   1.000
_cell.angle_alpha   90.00
_cell.angle_beta   90.00
_cell.angle_gamma   90.00
#
_symmetry.space_group_name_H-M   'P 1'
#
loop_
_entity.id
_entity.type
_entity.pdbx_description
1 polymer ?
#
loop_
_entity_poly.entity_id
_entity_poly.type
_entity_poly.pdbx_seq_one_letter_code
_entity_poly.pdbx_strand_id
1 'polypeptide(L)'
;MARLLKLLIKIVLSAGLIWYAFRNVDVAAAMTYLRGVPSSAVVAALAVLFLGFIIAALRLRLIFHLLGYGCTPVKALEVVLIGGFFSQTLVSFVGGDAMRIWRMVEARTPLGLAAKGVLFDRVAGFSGLIAIILFSLPRLLEVVSHPTMRAGLIVGLLVAIAAILALFFTWLMPVALRRWRVLQWVAELSQVAFAILRNKAALLMLVALSVGIHLLNVLAMYLIARGLEIEVGIVTAVVLLPPVLLLSLLPISVAGWGVREGATVVALSLAGVPSYQSLALSICFGLCALVISLPGGVLWLVSRGKIPTDGDAPLGLRTRKQ
;
A
#
# COMPACT_ATOMS: atom_id res chain seq x y z
N MET A 1 27.50 8.64 -6.85
CA MET A 1 26.93 9.05 -8.14
C MET A 1 25.66 8.27 -8.51
N ALA A 2 25.64 6.95 -8.59
CA ALA A 2 24.45 6.18 -9.03
C ALA A 2 23.19 6.37 -8.17
N ARG A 3 23.28 6.62 -6.86
CA ARG A 3 22.13 6.88 -5.99
C ARG A 3 21.50 8.25 -6.24
N LEU A 4 22.33 9.28 -6.43
CA LEU A 4 21.87 10.64 -6.77
C LEU A 4 21.21 10.68 -8.15
N LEU A 5 21.77 9.98 -9.14
CA LEU A 5 21.18 9.88 -10.47
C LEU A 5 19.79 9.21 -10.44
N LYS A 6 19.65 8.09 -9.71
CA LYS A 6 18.34 7.43 -9.53
C LYS A 6 17.33 8.33 -8.82
N LEU A 7 17.76 9.14 -7.86
CA LEU A 7 16.92 10.12 -7.18
C LEU A 7 16.46 11.22 -8.14
N LEU A 8 17.38 11.79 -8.89
CA LEU A 8 17.09 12.82 -9.90
C LEU A 8 16.12 12.30 -10.96
N ILE A 9 16.34 11.10 -11.49
CA ILE A 9 15.43 10.48 -12.46
C ILE A 9 14.01 10.38 -11.88
N LYS A 10 13.85 9.93 -10.65
CA LYS A 10 12.53 9.82 -10.00
C LYS A 10 11.88 11.19 -9.80
N ILE A 11 12.64 12.19 -9.37
CA ILE A 11 12.13 13.55 -9.19
C ILE A 11 11.68 14.13 -10.54
N VAL A 12 12.50 14.01 -11.58
CA VAL A 12 12.18 14.48 -12.93
C VAL A 12 10.96 13.74 -13.48
N LEU A 13 10.89 12.43 -13.28
CA LEU A 13 9.75 11.62 -13.73
C LEU A 13 8.47 12.01 -12.99
N SER A 14 8.54 12.19 -11.67
CA SER A 14 7.39 12.67 -10.87
C SER A 14 6.96 14.06 -11.29
N ALA A 15 7.88 15.00 -11.47
CA ALA A 15 7.58 16.33 -11.93
C ALA A 15 6.96 16.32 -13.34
N GLY A 16 7.49 15.49 -14.26
CA GLY A 16 6.95 15.30 -15.59
C GLY A 16 5.54 14.70 -15.59
N LEU A 17 5.28 13.69 -14.72
CA LEU A 17 3.97 13.08 -14.56
C LEU A 17 2.96 14.06 -13.94
N ILE A 18 3.38 14.82 -12.94
CA ILE A 18 2.58 15.89 -12.34
C ILE A 18 2.24 16.93 -13.43
N TRP A 19 3.24 17.44 -14.14
CA TRP A 19 3.02 18.39 -15.22
C TRP A 19 2.09 17.84 -16.30
N TYR A 20 2.29 16.58 -16.72
CA TYR A 20 1.42 15.92 -17.71
C TYR A 20 -0.02 15.77 -17.20
N ALA A 21 -0.20 15.36 -15.94
CA ALA A 21 -1.53 15.21 -15.33
C ALA A 21 -2.26 16.57 -15.21
N PHE A 22 -1.51 17.64 -14.99
CA PHE A 22 -2.07 18.97 -14.70
C PHE A 22 -2.20 19.86 -15.96
N ARG A 23 -1.46 19.57 -17.06
CA ARG A 23 -1.42 20.45 -18.25
C ARG A 23 -2.79 20.69 -18.93
N ASN A 24 -3.71 19.72 -18.80
CA ASN A 24 -5.04 19.77 -19.41
C ASN A 24 -6.15 19.91 -18.38
N VAL A 25 -5.81 20.23 -17.11
CA VAL A 25 -6.77 20.39 -16.02
C VAL A 25 -6.70 21.83 -15.53
N ASP A 26 -7.87 22.42 -15.31
CA ASP A 26 -7.94 23.73 -14.66
C ASP A 26 -7.60 23.58 -13.18
N VAL A 27 -6.32 23.82 -12.87
CA VAL A 27 -5.78 23.73 -11.51
C VAL A 27 -6.40 24.78 -10.58
N ALA A 28 -6.73 25.98 -11.11
CA ALA A 28 -7.34 27.04 -10.33
C ALA A 28 -8.77 26.63 -9.91
N ALA A 29 -9.54 26.08 -10.84
CA ALA A 29 -10.86 25.50 -10.53
C ALA A 29 -10.74 24.35 -9.52
N ALA A 30 -9.78 23.44 -9.69
CA ALA A 30 -9.55 22.34 -8.75
C ALA A 30 -9.22 22.83 -7.33
N MET A 31 -8.37 23.87 -7.20
CA MET A 31 -8.02 24.45 -5.89
C MET A 31 -9.19 25.20 -5.25
N THR A 32 -10.00 25.89 -6.06
CA THR A 32 -11.22 26.54 -5.57
C THR A 32 -12.21 25.50 -5.04
N TYR A 33 -12.37 24.41 -5.81
CA TYR A 33 -13.24 23.29 -5.45
C TYR A 33 -12.77 22.59 -4.17
N LEU A 34 -11.47 22.39 -4.03
CA LEU A 34 -10.84 21.80 -2.84
C LEU A 34 -11.10 22.62 -1.57
N ARG A 35 -11.14 23.96 -1.67
CA ARG A 35 -11.45 24.84 -0.53
C ARG A 35 -12.89 24.69 -0.03
N GLY A 36 -13.80 24.19 -0.86
CA GLY A 36 -15.20 23.92 -0.52
C GLY A 36 -15.42 22.59 0.24
N VAL A 37 -14.39 21.77 0.46
CA VAL A 37 -14.54 20.49 1.17
C VAL A 37 -14.99 20.73 2.61
N PRO A 38 -16.13 20.19 3.05
CA PRO A 38 -16.56 20.33 4.43
C PRO A 38 -15.64 19.57 5.38
N SER A 39 -15.34 20.18 6.51
CA SER A 39 -14.44 19.58 7.53
C SER A 39 -14.95 18.21 8.00
N SER A 40 -16.27 17.99 8.02
CA SER A 40 -16.86 16.70 8.37
C SER A 40 -16.44 15.57 7.43
N ALA A 41 -16.37 15.83 6.12
CA ALA A 41 -15.91 14.83 5.14
C ALA A 41 -14.42 14.51 5.33
N VAL A 42 -13.59 15.53 5.61
CA VAL A 42 -12.16 15.35 5.89
C VAL A 42 -11.97 14.52 7.16
N VAL A 43 -12.67 14.86 8.26
CA VAL A 43 -12.58 14.11 9.53
C VAL A 43 -13.05 12.67 9.35
N ALA A 44 -14.15 12.44 8.63
CA ALA A 44 -14.63 11.09 8.33
C ALA A 44 -13.61 10.29 7.50
N ALA A 45 -13.00 10.90 6.48
CA ALA A 45 -11.96 10.26 5.69
C ALA A 45 -10.71 9.92 6.53
N LEU A 46 -10.26 10.84 7.39
CA LEU A 46 -9.15 10.59 8.31
C LEU A 46 -9.45 9.45 9.28
N ALA A 47 -10.67 9.38 9.85
CA ALA A 47 -11.08 8.29 10.74
C ALA A 47 -11.06 6.93 10.02
N VAL A 48 -11.58 6.88 8.80
CA VAL A 48 -11.56 5.67 7.96
C VAL A 48 -10.14 5.26 7.60
N LEU A 49 -9.27 6.20 7.23
CA LEU A 49 -7.86 5.93 6.94
C LEU A 49 -7.10 5.44 8.18
N PHE A 50 -7.39 6.00 9.37
CA PHE A 50 -6.81 5.54 10.62
C PHE A 50 -7.22 4.10 10.95
N LEU A 51 -8.50 3.75 10.74
CA LEU A 51 -8.97 2.37 10.85
C LEU A 51 -8.18 1.46 9.89
N GLY A 52 -7.85 1.94 8.68
CA GLY A 52 -6.98 1.24 7.75
C GLY A 52 -5.59 0.93 8.33
N PHE A 53 -4.98 1.86 9.08
CA PHE A 53 -3.71 1.62 9.78
C PHE A 53 -3.85 0.55 10.88
N ILE A 54 -4.96 0.55 11.63
CA ILE A 54 -5.23 -0.47 12.64
C ILE A 54 -5.35 -1.86 11.99
N ILE A 55 -6.13 -1.98 10.90
CA ILE A 55 -6.29 -3.25 10.18
C ILE A 55 -4.94 -3.70 9.57
N ALA A 56 -4.14 -2.78 9.04
CA ALA A 56 -2.80 -3.08 8.53
C ALA A 56 -1.87 -3.57 9.65
N ALA A 57 -1.97 -3.03 10.85
CA ALA A 57 -1.22 -3.51 12.02
C ALA A 57 -1.65 -4.92 12.44
N LEU A 58 -2.95 -5.22 12.43
CA LEU A 58 -3.47 -6.56 12.69
C LEU A 58 -2.98 -7.56 11.64
N ARG A 59 -2.97 -7.17 10.35
CA ARG A 59 -2.44 -8.01 9.27
C ARG A 59 -0.95 -8.27 9.45
N LEU A 60 -0.15 -7.24 9.71
CA LEU A 60 1.29 -7.38 9.95
C LEU A 60 1.56 -8.32 11.15
N ARG A 61 0.83 -8.13 12.26
CA ARG A 61 0.91 -9.00 13.43
C ARG A 61 0.60 -10.45 13.09
N LEU A 62 -0.47 -10.71 12.34
CA LEU A 62 -0.86 -12.06 11.91
C LEU A 62 0.27 -12.70 11.09
N ILE A 63 0.86 -11.96 10.15
CA ILE A 63 1.97 -12.44 9.33
C ILE A 63 3.17 -12.84 10.21
N PHE A 64 3.59 -12.00 11.15
CA PHE A 64 4.69 -12.33 12.05
C PHE A 64 4.37 -13.54 12.94
N HIS A 65 3.13 -13.68 13.40
CA HIS A 65 2.68 -14.86 14.15
C HIS A 65 2.78 -16.14 13.29
N LEU A 66 2.37 -16.09 12.02
CA LEU A 66 2.49 -17.21 11.08
C LEU A 66 3.95 -17.55 10.74
N LEU A 67 4.85 -16.57 10.84
CA LEU A 67 6.30 -16.77 10.76
C LEU A 67 6.93 -17.31 12.05
N GLY A 68 6.12 -17.62 13.07
CA GLY A 68 6.59 -18.11 14.37
C GLY A 68 7.22 -17.03 15.27
N TYR A 69 6.95 -15.75 14.98
CA TYR A 69 7.50 -14.63 15.76
C TYR A 69 6.41 -13.81 16.44
N GLY A 70 6.55 -13.60 17.74
CA GLY A 70 5.59 -12.79 18.53
C GLY A 70 5.73 -11.30 18.22
N CYS A 71 4.62 -10.67 17.81
CA CYS A 71 4.52 -9.22 17.66
C CYS A 71 3.32 -8.71 18.44
N THR A 72 3.53 -7.76 19.37
CA THR A 72 2.41 -7.16 20.11
C THR A 72 1.58 -6.24 19.21
N PRO A 73 0.27 -6.04 19.47
CA PRO A 73 -0.56 -5.13 18.67
C PRO A 73 -0.01 -3.71 18.63
N VAL A 74 0.49 -3.22 19.76
CA VAL A 74 1.07 -1.88 19.90
C VAL A 74 2.31 -1.74 19.03
N LYS A 75 3.21 -2.75 19.05
CA LYS A 75 4.42 -2.74 18.21
C LYS A 75 4.08 -2.83 16.73
N ALA A 76 3.11 -3.64 16.36
CA ALA A 76 2.66 -3.72 14.97
C ALA A 76 2.10 -2.38 14.48
N LEU A 77 1.28 -1.69 15.29
CA LEU A 77 0.73 -0.38 14.97
C LEU A 77 1.84 0.68 14.87
N GLU A 78 2.77 0.70 15.80
CA GLU A 78 3.95 1.58 15.74
C GLU A 78 4.73 1.40 14.43
N VAL A 79 5.05 0.14 14.08
CA VAL A 79 5.80 -0.19 12.85
C VAL A 79 5.05 0.24 11.60
N VAL A 80 3.73 0.04 11.57
CA VAL A 80 2.90 0.41 10.41
C VAL A 80 2.78 1.93 10.29
N LEU A 81 2.57 2.66 11.40
CA LEU A 81 2.50 4.13 11.39
C LEU A 81 3.83 4.77 10.96
N ILE A 82 4.95 4.32 11.54
CA ILE A 82 6.29 4.81 11.15
C ILE A 82 6.55 4.50 9.67
N GLY A 83 6.28 3.28 9.22
CA GLY A 83 6.41 2.90 7.81
C GLY A 83 5.53 3.75 6.89
N GLY A 84 4.29 4.05 7.31
CA GLY A 84 3.36 4.92 6.60
C GLY A 84 3.91 6.34 6.44
N PHE A 85 4.43 6.95 7.51
CA PHE A 85 5.07 8.26 7.46
C PHE A 85 6.23 8.30 6.46
N PHE A 86 7.14 7.35 6.54
CA PHE A 86 8.28 7.30 5.62
C PHE A 86 7.89 6.94 4.18
N SER A 87 6.78 6.24 3.97
CA SER A 87 6.25 5.99 2.63
C SER A 87 5.68 7.26 1.99
N GLN A 88 5.18 8.21 2.78
CA GLN A 88 4.63 9.48 2.29
C GLN A 88 5.69 10.58 2.16
N THR A 89 6.74 10.55 2.97
CA THR A 89 7.74 11.63 3.05
C THR A 89 9.04 11.34 2.31
N LEU A 90 9.44 10.06 2.18
CA LEU A 90 10.63 9.71 1.43
C LEU A 90 10.34 9.54 -0.07
N VAL A 91 11.30 9.98 -0.88
CA VAL A 91 11.26 9.87 -2.35
C VAL A 91 11.23 8.42 -2.87
N SER A 92 11.22 7.44 -1.97
CA SER A 92 11.23 6.02 -2.32
C SER A 92 10.14 5.27 -1.57
N PHE A 93 9.28 4.59 -2.30
CA PHE A 93 8.32 3.62 -1.79
C PHE A 93 8.97 2.53 -0.90
N VAL A 94 10.25 2.22 -1.19
CA VAL A 94 11.07 1.28 -0.40
C VAL A 94 11.45 1.86 0.96
N GLY A 95 11.42 3.20 1.14
CA GLY A 95 11.83 3.84 2.38
C GLY A 95 10.94 3.46 3.57
N GLY A 96 9.63 3.39 3.36
CA GLY A 96 8.70 2.96 4.41
C GLY A 96 8.91 1.51 4.83
N ASP A 97 9.19 0.61 3.87
CA ASP A 97 9.47 -0.81 4.18
C ASP A 97 10.82 -0.99 4.87
N ALA A 98 11.84 -0.26 4.44
CA ALA A 98 13.13 -0.27 5.12
C ALA A 98 12.98 0.16 6.59
N MET A 99 12.16 1.18 6.87
CA MET A 99 11.87 1.61 8.24
C MET A 99 11.08 0.57 9.04
N ARG A 100 10.12 -0.12 8.41
CA ARG A 100 9.40 -1.24 9.05
C ARG A 100 10.36 -2.37 9.42
N ILE A 101 11.23 -2.76 8.49
CA ILE A 101 12.25 -3.79 8.73
C ILE A 101 13.16 -3.35 9.87
N TRP A 102 13.68 -2.12 9.82
CA TRP A 102 14.57 -1.60 10.85
C TRP A 102 13.91 -1.60 12.24
N ARG A 103 12.67 -1.12 12.35
CA ARG A 103 11.92 -1.12 13.63
C ARG A 103 11.64 -2.52 14.18
N MET A 104 11.47 -3.51 13.30
CA MET A 104 11.34 -4.92 13.72
C MET A 104 12.69 -5.47 14.18
N VAL A 105 13.80 -5.11 13.53
CA VAL A 105 15.15 -5.52 13.95
C VAL A 105 15.52 -4.91 15.31
N GLU A 106 15.19 -3.62 15.55
CA GLU A 106 15.35 -3.01 16.88
C GLU A 106 14.55 -3.76 17.96
N ALA A 107 13.39 -4.33 17.60
CA ALA A 107 12.60 -5.19 18.47
C ALA A 107 13.15 -6.64 18.57
N ARG A 108 14.44 -6.85 18.26
CA ARG A 108 15.16 -8.13 18.30
C ARG A 108 14.65 -9.19 17.30
N THR A 109 13.91 -8.79 16.27
CA THR A 109 13.55 -9.69 15.16
C THR A 109 14.78 -9.90 14.26
N PRO A 110 15.16 -11.13 13.92
CA PRO A 110 16.23 -11.37 12.95
C PRO A 110 15.97 -10.65 11.62
N LEU A 111 16.99 -10.01 11.04
CA LEU A 111 16.85 -9.20 9.82
C LEU A 111 16.16 -9.96 8.67
N GLY A 112 16.54 -11.22 8.44
CA GLY A 112 15.94 -12.05 7.41
C GLY A 112 14.44 -12.29 7.64
N LEU A 113 14.03 -12.48 8.89
CA LEU A 113 12.63 -12.67 9.27
C LEU A 113 11.84 -11.36 9.16
N ALA A 114 12.41 -10.24 9.62
CA ALA A 114 11.81 -8.92 9.47
C ALA A 114 11.56 -8.56 8.01
N ALA A 115 12.55 -8.80 7.14
CA ALA A 115 12.43 -8.57 5.71
C ALA A 115 11.36 -9.48 5.06
N LYS A 116 11.32 -10.77 5.42
CA LYS A 116 10.27 -11.70 4.97
C LYS A 116 8.88 -11.23 5.38
N GLY A 117 8.70 -10.87 6.65
CA GLY A 117 7.40 -10.40 7.17
C GLY A 117 6.89 -9.16 6.44
N VAL A 118 7.74 -8.16 6.24
CA VAL A 118 7.37 -6.92 5.53
C VAL A 118 7.07 -7.19 4.04
N LEU A 119 7.84 -8.06 3.38
CA LEU A 119 7.56 -8.44 1.99
C LEU A 119 6.25 -9.22 1.87
N PHE A 120 5.97 -10.13 2.81
CA PHE A 120 4.69 -10.84 2.87
C PHE A 120 3.52 -9.88 3.05
N ASP A 121 3.66 -8.87 3.90
CA ASP A 121 2.64 -7.84 4.10
C ASP A 121 2.36 -7.09 2.78
N ARG A 122 3.38 -6.81 1.99
CA ARG A 122 3.23 -6.22 0.64
C ARG A 122 2.49 -7.14 -0.31
N VAL A 123 2.91 -8.40 -0.39
CA VAL A 123 2.25 -9.39 -1.27
C VAL A 123 0.78 -9.56 -0.89
N ALA A 124 0.48 -9.68 0.40
CA ALA A 124 -0.90 -9.76 0.89
C ALA A 124 -1.71 -8.51 0.51
N GLY A 125 -1.13 -7.31 0.65
CA GLY A 125 -1.77 -6.06 0.22
C GLY A 125 -2.08 -6.06 -1.29
N PHE A 126 -1.11 -6.34 -2.14
CA PHE A 126 -1.32 -6.43 -3.59
C PHE A 126 -2.37 -7.48 -3.95
N SER A 127 -2.33 -8.66 -3.31
CA SER A 127 -3.31 -9.72 -3.56
C SER A 127 -4.74 -9.29 -3.22
N GLY A 128 -4.92 -8.56 -2.11
CA GLY A 128 -6.22 -8.01 -1.72
C GLY A 128 -6.76 -7.00 -2.74
N LEU A 129 -5.89 -6.13 -3.27
CA LEU A 129 -6.28 -5.15 -4.28
C LEU A 129 -6.63 -5.81 -5.62
N ILE A 130 -5.82 -6.79 -6.04
CA ILE A 130 -6.10 -7.59 -7.25
C ILE A 130 -7.42 -8.35 -7.09
N ALA A 131 -7.72 -8.90 -5.91
CA ALA A 131 -8.98 -9.59 -5.66
C ALA A 131 -10.19 -8.67 -5.85
N ILE A 132 -10.12 -7.41 -5.39
CA ILE A 132 -11.18 -6.42 -5.61
C ILE A 132 -11.34 -6.13 -7.10
N ILE A 133 -10.23 -5.92 -7.82
CA ILE A 133 -10.23 -5.63 -9.26
C ILE A 133 -10.82 -6.82 -10.03
N LEU A 134 -10.43 -8.05 -9.70
CA LEU A 134 -10.97 -9.26 -10.34
C LEU A 134 -12.47 -9.42 -10.11
N PHE A 135 -12.93 -9.16 -8.88
CA PHE A 135 -14.36 -9.21 -8.54
C PHE A 135 -15.15 -8.14 -9.30
N SER A 136 -14.60 -6.94 -9.44
CA SER A 136 -15.24 -5.83 -10.17
C SER A 136 -14.97 -5.85 -11.68
N LEU A 137 -14.14 -6.77 -12.19
CA LEU A 137 -13.68 -6.80 -13.58
C LEU A 137 -14.81 -6.79 -14.63
N PRO A 138 -15.91 -7.57 -14.48
CA PRO A 138 -17.00 -7.51 -15.46
C PRO A 138 -17.57 -6.10 -15.63
N ARG A 139 -17.86 -5.42 -14.50
CA ARG A 139 -18.34 -4.04 -14.52
C ARG A 139 -17.30 -3.03 -15.01
N LEU A 140 -16.03 -3.24 -14.65
CA LEU A 140 -14.93 -2.39 -15.11
C LEU A 140 -14.80 -2.46 -16.65
N LEU A 141 -14.93 -3.64 -17.23
CA LEU A 141 -14.88 -3.82 -18.68
C LEU A 141 -16.12 -3.28 -19.42
N GLU A 142 -17.27 -3.19 -18.78
CA GLU A 142 -18.45 -2.51 -19.33
C GLU A 142 -18.22 -0.99 -19.45
N VAL A 143 -17.62 -0.38 -18.41
CA VAL A 143 -17.38 1.07 -18.33
C VAL A 143 -16.22 1.49 -19.23
N VAL A 144 -15.17 0.68 -19.36
CA VAL A 144 -14.02 0.97 -20.22
C VAL A 144 -14.35 0.60 -21.66
N SER A 145 -14.78 1.54 -22.47
CA SER A 145 -15.19 1.29 -23.87
C SER A 145 -14.00 1.14 -24.84
N HIS A 146 -12.88 1.82 -24.56
CA HIS A 146 -11.75 1.89 -25.50
C HIS A 146 -10.93 0.59 -25.51
N PRO A 147 -10.75 -0.07 -26.70
CA PRO A 147 -10.08 -1.38 -26.78
C PRO A 147 -8.66 -1.40 -26.22
N THR A 148 -7.87 -0.35 -26.51
CA THR A 148 -6.48 -0.26 -26.02
C THR A 148 -6.43 -0.15 -24.50
N MET A 149 -7.36 0.57 -23.86
CA MET A 149 -7.44 0.69 -22.42
C MET A 149 -7.85 -0.65 -21.79
N ARG A 150 -8.82 -1.38 -22.38
CA ARG A 150 -9.18 -2.74 -21.95
C ARG A 150 -7.99 -3.68 -22.02
N ALA A 151 -7.28 -3.69 -23.14
CA ALA A 151 -6.10 -4.53 -23.31
C ALA A 151 -5.02 -4.18 -22.27
N GLY A 152 -4.75 -2.90 -22.04
CA GLY A 152 -3.80 -2.44 -21.03
C GLY A 152 -4.17 -2.87 -19.61
N LEU A 153 -5.45 -2.78 -19.23
CA LEU A 153 -5.95 -3.25 -17.93
C LEU A 153 -5.78 -4.76 -17.79
N ILE A 154 -6.19 -5.55 -18.79
CA ILE A 154 -6.10 -7.01 -18.76
C ILE A 154 -4.63 -7.45 -18.68
N VAL A 155 -3.76 -6.89 -19.55
CA VAL A 155 -2.33 -7.20 -19.55
C VAL A 155 -1.69 -6.83 -18.23
N GLY A 156 -1.95 -5.61 -17.70
CA GLY A 156 -1.43 -5.18 -16.42
C GLY A 156 -1.88 -6.09 -15.27
N LEU A 157 -3.13 -6.52 -15.26
CA LEU A 157 -3.66 -7.45 -14.27
C LEU A 157 -3.02 -8.83 -14.39
N LEU A 158 -2.87 -9.35 -15.60
CA LEU A 158 -2.21 -10.64 -15.86
C LEU A 158 -0.74 -10.59 -15.41
N VAL A 159 -0.01 -9.52 -15.69
CA VAL A 159 1.37 -9.32 -15.24
C VAL A 159 1.45 -9.28 -13.71
N ALA A 160 0.53 -8.58 -13.05
CA ALA A 160 0.48 -8.50 -11.58
C ALA A 160 0.20 -9.87 -10.96
N ILE A 161 -0.75 -10.63 -11.51
CA ILE A 161 -1.07 -12.00 -11.08
C ILE A 161 0.13 -12.92 -11.32
N ALA A 162 0.73 -12.87 -12.50
CA ALA A 162 1.91 -13.68 -12.84
C ALA A 162 3.08 -13.39 -11.91
N ALA A 163 3.31 -12.13 -11.53
CA ALA A 163 4.37 -11.76 -10.58
C ALA A 163 4.12 -12.36 -9.19
N ILE A 164 2.88 -12.35 -8.70
CA ILE A 164 2.52 -12.97 -7.43
C ILE A 164 2.67 -14.49 -7.52
N LEU A 165 2.15 -15.11 -8.57
CA LEU A 165 2.28 -16.56 -8.77
C LEU A 165 3.74 -16.97 -8.89
N ALA A 166 4.57 -16.23 -9.64
CA ALA A 166 5.99 -16.49 -9.75
C ALA A 166 6.67 -16.50 -8.37
N LEU A 167 6.31 -15.55 -7.48
CA LEU A 167 6.81 -15.54 -6.11
C LEU A 167 6.39 -16.80 -5.33
N PHE A 168 5.15 -17.25 -5.47
CA PHE A 168 4.65 -18.45 -4.79
C PHE A 168 5.29 -19.75 -5.32
N PHE A 169 5.60 -19.83 -6.60
CA PHE A 169 6.14 -21.04 -7.23
C PHE A 169 7.67 -21.12 -7.26
N THR A 170 8.38 -20.14 -6.72
CA THR A 170 9.86 -20.17 -6.66
C THR A 170 10.42 -21.36 -5.86
N TRP A 171 9.65 -21.96 -4.94
CA TRP A 171 10.05 -23.17 -4.24
C TRP A 171 10.14 -24.42 -5.16
N LEU A 172 9.45 -24.42 -6.32
CA LEU A 172 9.52 -25.48 -7.33
C LEU A 172 10.78 -25.39 -8.20
N MET A 173 11.57 -24.30 -8.05
CA MET A 173 12.78 -24.13 -8.85
C MET A 173 13.80 -25.24 -8.59
N PRO A 174 14.49 -25.72 -9.64
CA PRO A 174 15.56 -26.69 -9.53
C PRO A 174 16.63 -26.27 -8.52
N VAL A 175 17.17 -27.24 -7.76
CA VAL A 175 18.20 -27.00 -6.73
C VAL A 175 19.43 -26.27 -7.31
N ALA A 176 19.76 -26.52 -8.58
CA ALA A 176 20.86 -25.85 -9.29
C ALA A 176 20.71 -24.32 -9.34
N LEU A 177 19.48 -23.80 -9.46
CA LEU A 177 19.19 -22.36 -9.45
C LEU A 177 19.17 -21.77 -8.04
N ARG A 178 18.91 -22.58 -7.02
CA ARG A 178 18.88 -22.14 -5.61
C ARG A 178 20.27 -21.85 -5.01
N ARG A 179 21.38 -22.11 -5.74
CA ARG A 179 22.74 -21.76 -5.27
C ARG A 179 22.95 -20.25 -5.09
N TRP A 180 22.11 -19.40 -5.65
CA TRP A 180 22.18 -17.95 -5.46
C TRP A 180 21.42 -17.55 -4.19
N ARG A 181 22.10 -16.85 -3.27
CA ARG A 181 21.54 -16.43 -1.96
C ARG A 181 20.18 -15.76 -2.07
N VAL A 182 19.98 -14.94 -3.11
CA VAL A 182 18.69 -14.26 -3.37
C VAL A 182 17.60 -15.26 -3.69
N LEU A 183 17.86 -16.25 -4.55
CA LEU A 183 16.88 -17.27 -4.92
C LEU A 183 16.59 -18.24 -3.77
N GLN A 184 17.57 -18.56 -2.92
CA GLN A 184 17.32 -19.31 -1.68
C GLN A 184 16.36 -18.56 -0.76
N TRP A 185 16.62 -17.26 -0.54
CA TRP A 185 15.78 -16.42 0.32
C TRP A 185 14.35 -16.31 -0.22
N VAL A 186 14.16 -16.16 -1.54
CA VAL A 186 12.84 -16.15 -2.19
C VAL A 186 12.16 -17.53 -2.11
N ALA A 187 12.90 -18.63 -2.25
CA ALA A 187 12.36 -19.98 -2.10
C ALA A 187 11.89 -20.27 -0.66
N GLU A 188 12.62 -19.79 0.35
CA GLU A 188 12.17 -19.87 1.74
C GLU A 188 10.89 -19.05 1.99
N LEU A 189 10.79 -17.89 1.36
CA LEU A 189 9.58 -17.08 1.40
C LEU A 189 8.38 -17.83 0.81
N SER A 190 8.58 -18.48 -0.33
CA SER A 190 7.58 -19.29 -1.02
C SER A 190 7.10 -20.48 -0.18
N GLN A 191 7.97 -21.15 0.58
CA GLN A 191 7.59 -22.24 1.49
C GLN A 191 6.63 -21.76 2.59
N VAL A 192 6.91 -20.58 3.18
CA VAL A 192 6.02 -19.97 4.17
C VAL A 192 4.69 -19.59 3.54
N ALA A 193 4.70 -19.00 2.33
CA ALA A 193 3.50 -18.69 1.58
C ALA A 193 2.64 -19.94 1.37
N PHE A 194 3.24 -21.04 0.99
CA PHE A 194 2.55 -22.30 0.78
C PHE A 194 1.96 -22.89 2.08
N ALA A 195 2.69 -22.76 3.20
CA ALA A 195 2.18 -23.14 4.51
C ALA A 195 0.94 -22.32 4.91
N ILE A 196 0.94 -21.01 4.62
CA ILE A 196 -0.21 -20.12 4.84
C ILE A 196 -1.41 -20.53 3.96
N LEU A 197 -1.17 -20.85 2.67
CA LEU A 197 -2.22 -21.31 1.76
C LEU A 197 -2.90 -22.58 2.24
N ARG A 198 -2.19 -23.48 2.93
CA ARG A 198 -2.74 -24.70 3.54
C ARG A 198 -3.60 -24.41 4.77
N ASN A 199 -3.35 -23.32 5.46
CA ASN A 199 -4.17 -22.87 6.60
C ASN A 199 -5.31 -21.97 6.11
N LYS A 200 -6.46 -22.58 5.79
CA LYS A 200 -7.63 -21.88 5.23
C LYS A 200 -8.08 -20.67 6.09
N ALA A 201 -8.05 -20.81 7.42
CA ALA A 201 -8.45 -19.75 8.34
C ALA A 201 -7.50 -18.53 8.25
N ALA A 202 -6.18 -18.81 8.29
CA ALA A 202 -5.17 -17.75 8.15
C ALA A 202 -5.24 -17.07 6.78
N LEU A 203 -5.42 -17.84 5.70
CA LEU A 203 -5.58 -17.32 4.35
C LEU A 203 -6.80 -16.40 4.24
N LEU A 204 -7.97 -16.88 4.71
CA LEU A 204 -9.20 -16.10 4.69
C LEU A 204 -9.06 -14.79 5.47
N MET A 205 -8.44 -14.86 6.65
CA MET A 205 -8.20 -13.67 7.48
C MET A 205 -7.24 -12.69 6.81
N LEU A 206 -6.15 -13.15 6.19
CA LEU A 206 -5.22 -12.29 5.45
C LEU A 206 -5.88 -11.63 4.25
N VAL A 207 -6.71 -12.37 3.51
CA VAL A 207 -7.47 -11.82 2.38
C VAL A 207 -8.48 -10.80 2.88
N ALA A 208 -9.26 -11.11 3.91
CA ALA A 208 -10.27 -10.21 4.48
C ALA A 208 -9.63 -8.89 4.98
N LEU A 209 -8.53 -8.98 5.73
CA LEU A 209 -7.80 -7.79 6.21
C LEU A 209 -7.23 -6.98 5.03
N SER A 210 -6.70 -7.63 4.00
CA SER A 210 -6.12 -6.95 2.84
C SER A 210 -7.19 -6.26 1.98
N VAL A 211 -8.29 -6.95 1.70
CA VAL A 211 -9.45 -6.38 1.00
C VAL A 211 -10.04 -5.23 1.83
N GLY A 212 -10.22 -5.43 3.14
CA GLY A 212 -10.73 -4.41 4.06
C GLY A 212 -9.93 -3.11 4.02
N ILE A 213 -8.60 -3.16 4.05
CA ILE A 213 -7.74 -1.97 3.95
C ILE A 213 -8.02 -1.19 2.65
N HIS A 214 -8.12 -1.89 1.52
CA HIS A 214 -8.35 -1.21 0.24
C HIS A 214 -9.78 -0.68 0.10
N LEU A 215 -10.77 -1.39 0.61
CA LEU A 215 -12.15 -0.88 0.66
C LEU A 215 -12.27 0.35 1.56
N LEU A 216 -11.50 0.43 2.67
CA LEU A 216 -11.43 1.64 3.49
C LEU A 216 -10.77 2.81 2.73
N ASN A 217 -9.73 2.57 1.92
CA ASN A 217 -9.19 3.62 1.07
C ASN A 217 -10.21 4.12 0.03
N VAL A 218 -10.94 3.20 -0.61
CA VAL A 218 -12.04 3.55 -1.52
C VAL A 218 -13.13 4.32 -0.79
N LEU A 219 -13.52 3.88 0.41
CA LEU A 219 -14.51 4.56 1.24
C LEU A 219 -14.06 5.98 1.63
N ALA A 220 -12.79 6.17 1.98
CA ALA A 220 -12.25 7.49 2.28
C ALA A 220 -12.33 8.42 1.05
N MET A 221 -11.94 7.94 -0.14
CA MET A 221 -12.11 8.69 -1.39
C MET A 221 -13.57 8.99 -1.68
N TYR A 222 -14.46 8.03 -1.47
CA TYR A 222 -15.91 8.20 -1.65
C TYR A 222 -16.50 9.25 -0.70
N LEU A 223 -16.11 9.26 0.58
CA LEU A 223 -16.56 10.26 1.56
C LEU A 223 -16.08 11.67 1.18
N ILE A 224 -14.87 11.81 0.69
CA ILE A 224 -14.34 13.08 0.16
C ILE A 224 -15.14 13.49 -1.09
N ALA A 225 -15.41 12.55 -2.01
CA ALA A 225 -16.21 12.81 -3.21
C ALA A 225 -17.60 13.32 -2.85
N ARG A 226 -18.26 12.69 -1.87
CA ARG A 226 -19.55 13.14 -1.35
C ARG A 226 -19.48 14.54 -0.73
N GLY A 227 -18.42 14.83 0.03
CA GLY A 227 -18.18 16.15 0.60
C GLY A 227 -17.91 17.23 -0.46
N LEU A 228 -17.35 16.86 -1.59
CA LEU A 228 -17.14 17.70 -2.76
C LEU A 228 -18.34 17.73 -3.70
N GLU A 229 -19.48 17.14 -3.34
CA GLU A 229 -20.68 17.05 -4.19
C GLU A 229 -20.42 16.42 -5.56
N ILE A 230 -19.43 15.50 -5.64
CA ILE A 230 -19.14 14.74 -6.86
C ILE A 230 -20.16 13.61 -6.98
N GLU A 231 -20.88 13.57 -8.08
CA GLU A 231 -21.90 12.56 -8.37
C GLU A 231 -21.28 11.21 -8.78
N VAL A 232 -20.65 10.54 -7.81
CA VAL A 232 -20.13 9.18 -7.99
C VAL A 232 -20.80 8.26 -6.98
N GLY A 233 -21.44 7.18 -7.48
CA GLY A 233 -22.00 6.15 -6.62
C GLY A 233 -20.91 5.27 -6.00
N ILE A 234 -21.22 4.66 -4.83
CA ILE A 234 -20.25 3.79 -4.13
C ILE A 234 -19.82 2.58 -4.98
N VAL A 235 -20.74 2.01 -5.78
CA VAL A 235 -20.41 0.90 -6.69
C VAL A 235 -19.41 1.34 -7.74
N THR A 236 -19.61 2.51 -8.36
CA THR A 236 -18.69 3.10 -9.33
C THR A 236 -17.31 3.37 -8.69
N ALA A 237 -17.30 3.87 -7.45
CA ALA A 237 -16.04 4.07 -6.70
C ALA A 237 -15.30 2.74 -6.47
N VAL A 238 -15.99 1.67 -6.06
CA VAL A 238 -15.40 0.33 -5.87
C VAL A 238 -14.90 -0.28 -7.18
N VAL A 239 -15.50 0.06 -8.32
CA VAL A 239 -15.06 -0.42 -9.64
C VAL A 239 -13.85 0.39 -10.17
N LEU A 240 -13.88 1.71 -10.06
CA LEU A 240 -12.91 2.58 -10.73
C LEU A 240 -11.68 2.94 -9.88
N LEU A 241 -11.79 3.02 -8.55
CA LEU A 241 -10.69 3.47 -7.70
C LEU A 241 -9.63 2.39 -7.38
N PRO A 242 -9.93 1.08 -7.24
CA PRO A 242 -8.91 0.07 -7.00
C PRO A 242 -7.81 0.01 -8.08
N PRO A 243 -8.08 0.08 -9.39
CA PRO A 243 -7.02 0.24 -10.40
C PRO A 243 -6.16 1.46 -10.20
N VAL A 244 -6.73 2.60 -9.78
CA VAL A 244 -5.98 3.83 -9.44
C VAL A 244 -5.04 3.58 -8.27
N LEU A 245 -5.53 2.94 -7.20
CA LEU A 245 -4.72 2.60 -6.04
C LEU A 245 -3.58 1.65 -6.44
N LEU A 246 -3.84 0.66 -7.30
CA LEU A 246 -2.83 -0.28 -7.79
C LEU A 246 -1.72 0.45 -8.55
N LEU A 247 -2.06 1.36 -9.46
CA LEU A 247 -1.09 2.17 -10.20
C LEU A 247 -0.27 3.07 -9.26
N SER A 248 -0.90 3.62 -8.22
CA SER A 248 -0.24 4.49 -7.23
C SER A 248 0.78 3.75 -6.37
N LEU A 249 0.68 2.42 -6.27
CA LEU A 249 1.64 1.58 -5.55
C LEU A 249 2.90 1.25 -6.38
N LEU A 250 2.92 1.55 -7.67
CA LEU A 250 4.10 1.34 -8.49
C LEU A 250 5.20 2.33 -8.11
N PRO A 251 6.46 1.88 -7.99
CA PRO A 251 7.58 2.71 -7.52
C PRO A 251 8.13 3.66 -8.61
N ILE A 252 7.24 4.23 -9.42
CA ILE A 252 7.57 5.12 -10.55
C ILE A 252 7.52 6.60 -10.18
N SER A 253 6.81 6.95 -9.09
CA SER A 253 6.69 8.34 -8.62
C SER A 253 6.99 8.45 -7.12
N VAL A 254 7.09 9.69 -6.63
CA VAL A 254 7.28 9.98 -5.19
C VAL A 254 5.94 9.83 -4.48
N ALA A 255 5.84 8.88 -3.56
CA ALA A 255 4.62 8.61 -2.78
C ALA A 255 3.33 8.46 -3.62
N GLY A 256 3.43 8.10 -4.90
CA GLY A 256 2.30 7.99 -5.82
C GLY A 256 1.82 9.33 -6.41
N TRP A 257 2.41 10.47 -6.04
CA TRP A 257 2.03 11.78 -6.56
C TRP A 257 2.26 11.87 -8.08
N GLY A 258 1.33 12.47 -8.78
CA GLY A 258 1.27 12.55 -10.23
C GLY A 258 0.60 11.33 -10.87
N VAL A 259 1.01 10.12 -10.50
CA VAL A 259 0.38 8.88 -10.99
C VAL A 259 -1.04 8.74 -10.47
N ARG A 260 -1.25 8.92 -9.16
CA ARG A 260 -2.57 8.84 -8.55
C ARG A 260 -3.51 9.90 -9.11
N GLU A 261 -3.05 11.15 -9.22
CA GLU A 261 -3.83 12.26 -9.74
C GLU A 261 -4.27 11.97 -11.20
N GLY A 262 -3.32 11.64 -12.07
CA GLY A 262 -3.60 11.31 -13.46
C GLY A 262 -4.52 10.09 -13.62
N ALA A 263 -4.24 9.02 -12.86
CA ALA A 263 -5.07 7.83 -12.88
C ALA A 263 -6.49 8.10 -12.36
N THR A 264 -6.66 8.95 -11.32
CA THR A 264 -7.98 9.33 -10.81
C THR A 264 -8.77 10.12 -11.85
N VAL A 265 -8.13 11.08 -12.53
CA VAL A 265 -8.76 11.85 -13.61
C VAL A 265 -9.23 10.93 -14.72
N VAL A 266 -8.37 10.02 -15.20
CA VAL A 266 -8.74 9.05 -16.24
C VAL A 266 -9.83 8.10 -15.78
N ALA A 267 -9.75 7.56 -14.58
CA ALA A 267 -10.74 6.61 -14.09
C ALA A 267 -12.12 7.26 -13.92
N LEU A 268 -12.20 8.43 -13.30
CA LEU A 268 -13.48 9.08 -13.04
C LEU A 268 -14.07 9.78 -14.28
N SER A 269 -13.25 10.10 -15.31
CA SER A 269 -13.79 10.57 -16.60
C SER A 269 -14.66 9.51 -17.27
N LEU A 270 -14.41 8.21 -17.01
CA LEU A 270 -15.26 7.11 -17.48
C LEU A 270 -16.67 7.14 -16.84
N ALA A 271 -16.81 7.80 -15.70
CA ALA A 271 -18.07 8.04 -15.02
C ALA A 271 -18.65 9.45 -15.31
N GLY A 272 -18.05 10.20 -16.26
CA GLY A 272 -18.50 11.54 -16.63
C GLY A 272 -18.09 12.65 -15.65
N VAL A 273 -17.20 12.35 -14.66
CA VAL A 273 -16.75 13.36 -13.69
C VAL A 273 -15.75 14.33 -14.34
N PRO A 274 -15.94 15.65 -14.19
CA PRO A 274 -15.01 16.65 -14.69
C PRO A 274 -13.58 16.47 -14.13
N SER A 275 -12.59 16.76 -14.97
CA SER A 275 -11.17 16.55 -14.62
C SER A 275 -10.74 17.33 -13.37
N TYR A 276 -11.22 18.58 -13.20
CA TYR A 276 -10.88 19.41 -12.04
C TYR A 276 -11.45 18.85 -10.72
N GLN A 277 -12.63 18.23 -10.75
CA GLN A 277 -13.25 17.57 -9.60
C GLN A 277 -12.47 16.30 -9.22
N SER A 278 -12.13 15.50 -10.23
CA SER A 278 -11.32 14.28 -10.05
C SER A 278 -9.93 14.60 -9.47
N LEU A 279 -9.33 15.70 -9.93
CA LEU A 279 -8.04 16.18 -9.42
C LEU A 279 -8.17 16.66 -7.98
N ALA A 280 -9.19 17.47 -7.65
CA ALA A 280 -9.45 17.95 -6.29
C ALA A 280 -9.64 16.78 -5.31
N LEU A 281 -10.43 15.76 -5.70
CA LEU A 281 -10.63 14.53 -4.94
C LEU A 281 -9.30 13.83 -4.63
N SER A 282 -8.45 13.63 -5.65
CA SER A 282 -7.18 12.93 -5.50
C SER A 282 -6.19 13.70 -4.61
N ILE A 283 -6.13 15.03 -4.77
CA ILE A 283 -5.28 15.90 -3.94
C ILE A 283 -5.76 15.84 -2.48
N CYS A 284 -7.07 15.97 -2.23
CA CYS A 284 -7.64 15.92 -0.89
C CYS A 284 -7.33 14.59 -0.20
N PHE A 285 -7.54 13.47 -0.91
CA PHE A 285 -7.18 12.15 -0.41
C PHE A 285 -5.69 12.03 -0.08
N GLY A 286 -4.81 12.54 -0.95
CA GLY A 286 -3.37 12.54 -0.71
C GLY A 286 -2.96 13.36 0.51
N LEU A 287 -3.58 14.52 0.72
CA LEU A 287 -3.37 15.33 1.91
C LEU A 287 -3.86 14.63 3.17
N CYS A 288 -5.03 13.98 3.12
CA CYS A 288 -5.53 13.16 4.23
C CYS A 288 -4.57 12.01 4.55
N ALA A 289 -4.04 11.31 3.52
CA ALA A 289 -3.07 10.24 3.70
C ALA A 289 -1.75 10.72 4.31
N LEU A 290 -1.31 11.93 3.94
CA LEU A 290 -0.14 12.57 4.55
C LEU A 290 -0.41 12.91 6.02
N VAL A 291 -1.51 13.61 6.31
CA VAL A 291 -1.89 14.03 7.67
C VAL A 291 -2.00 12.84 8.62
N ILE A 292 -2.70 11.76 8.20
CA ILE A 292 -2.88 10.58 9.03
C ILE A 292 -1.58 9.79 9.25
N SER A 293 -0.55 10.02 8.45
CA SER A 293 0.77 9.42 8.61
C SER A 293 1.66 10.17 9.61
N LEU A 294 1.38 11.45 9.92
CA LEU A 294 2.21 12.28 10.79
C LEU A 294 2.43 11.70 12.20
N PRO A 295 1.45 11.03 12.85
CA PRO A 295 1.70 10.35 14.12
C PRO A 295 2.87 9.37 14.06
N GLY A 296 3.09 8.71 12.92
CA GLY A 296 4.24 7.84 12.70
C GLY A 296 5.58 8.57 12.77
N GLY A 297 5.63 9.80 12.26
CA GLY A 297 6.80 10.67 12.37
C GLY A 297 7.09 11.07 13.82
N VAL A 298 6.05 11.44 14.57
CA VAL A 298 6.16 11.77 16.01
C VAL A 298 6.65 10.56 16.80
N LEU A 299 6.05 9.38 16.58
CA LEU A 299 6.47 8.13 17.21
C LEU A 299 7.94 7.81 16.92
N TRP A 300 8.40 8.01 15.70
CA TRP A 300 9.80 7.82 15.33
C TRP A 300 10.75 8.75 16.05
N LEU A 301 10.42 10.05 16.17
CA LEU A 301 11.24 11.03 16.89
C LEU A 301 11.35 10.70 18.38
N VAL A 302 10.23 10.35 19.02
CA VAL A 302 10.18 10.04 20.46
C VAL A 302 10.87 8.71 20.77
N SER A 303 10.80 7.73 19.87
CA SER A 303 11.40 6.40 20.08
C SER A 303 12.91 6.33 19.83
N ARG A 304 13.51 7.34 19.19
CA ARG A 304 14.97 7.41 18.92
C ARG A 304 15.86 7.43 20.19
N GLY A 305 15.29 7.72 21.34
CA GLY A 305 16.03 7.83 22.62
C GLY A 305 16.02 6.55 23.48
N LYS A 306 15.25 5.53 23.14
CA LYS A 306 15.16 4.30 23.93
C LYS A 306 16.00 3.20 23.27
N ILE A 307 17.30 3.15 23.57
CA ILE A 307 18.08 1.92 23.41
C ILE A 307 17.48 0.91 24.39
N PRO A 308 17.01 -0.29 23.96
CA PRO A 308 16.49 -1.29 24.89
C PRO A 308 17.62 -1.64 25.88
N THR A 309 17.46 -1.30 27.14
CA THR A 309 18.32 -1.83 28.21
C THR A 309 18.02 -3.31 28.38
N ASP A 310 19.05 -4.09 28.75
CA ASP A 310 18.97 -5.58 28.88
C ASP A 310 17.87 -6.10 29.86
N GLY A 311 17.15 -5.20 30.54
CA GLY A 311 16.05 -5.51 31.46
C GLY A 311 14.68 -5.74 30.82
N ASP A 312 14.46 -5.36 29.55
CA ASP A 312 13.14 -5.42 28.87
C ASP A 312 12.92 -6.72 28.08
N ALA A 313 13.63 -7.80 28.39
CA ALA A 313 13.40 -9.10 27.76
C ALA A 313 12.03 -9.66 28.18
N PRO A 314 11.12 -10.01 27.25
CA PRO A 314 9.91 -10.73 27.59
C PRO A 314 10.28 -12.05 28.28
N LEU A 315 9.75 -12.27 29.48
CA LEU A 315 9.80 -13.53 30.21
C LEU A 315 9.21 -14.67 29.33
N GLY A 316 10.03 -15.38 28.58
CA GLY A 316 9.56 -16.47 27.72
C GLY A 316 10.62 -17.26 26.98
N LEU A 317 11.88 -16.81 26.94
CA LEU A 317 12.97 -17.57 26.31
C LEU A 317 14.03 -17.98 27.36
N ARG A 318 13.62 -18.70 28.37
CA ARG A 318 14.56 -19.58 29.11
C ARG A 318 14.81 -20.78 28.20
N THR A 319 15.91 -20.73 27.48
CA THR A 319 16.50 -21.88 26.79
C THR A 319 16.62 -23.03 27.80
N ARG A 320 15.82 -24.09 27.60
CA ARG A 320 16.15 -25.41 28.14
C ARG A 320 17.50 -25.80 27.52
N LYS A 321 18.57 -25.59 28.28
CA LYS A 321 19.79 -26.37 28.13
C LYS A 321 19.48 -27.75 28.67
N GLN A 322 19.42 -28.73 27.83
CA GLN A 322 19.85 -30.11 28.05
C GLN A 322 20.43 -30.61 26.73
#